data_2e0eaf7b9dbec1b2a9dcb29f0a8f0279
#
_entry.id   2e0eaf7b9dbec1b2a9dcb29f0a8f0279
#
_cell.length_a   1.000
_cell.length_b   1.000
_cell.length_c   1.000
_cell.angle_alpha   90.00
_cell.angle_beta   90.00
_cell.angle_gamma   90.00
#
_symmetry.space_group_name_H-M   'P 1'
#
loop_
_entity.id
_entity.type
_entity.pdbx_description
1 polymer ?
#
loop_
_entity_poly.entity_id
_entity_poly.type
_entity_poly.pdbx_seq_one_letter_code
_entity_poly.pdbx_strand_id
1 'polypeptide(L)'
;MAFVRVFRVVRGFKIFLFARALRPVSVNHCHEHRILFKEESYKIVGCCFEVYREKGCGFLEPAYQECMEIEFRLQGIPYIPKKPLALEYKGTPLRATYEPDFICFDKIVLELKAVTESADEHRAQVQNYLKATGLKLGLLVNFGHYPKAQVERIVAERGRYDYKPGIFNREIREIREQETCAKRRDSD
;
A
#
# COMPACT_ATOMS: atom_id res chain seq x y z
N MET A 1 -43.14 -14.32 -11.54
CA MET A 1 -43.52 -15.64 -10.97
C MET A 1 -43.63 -16.62 -12.11
N ALA A 2 -42.64 -17.48 -12.29
CA ALA A 2 -42.64 -18.53 -13.28
C ALA A 2 -42.84 -19.88 -12.56
N PHE A 3 -43.98 -20.51 -12.80
CA PHE A 3 -44.29 -21.84 -12.28
C PHE A 3 -43.82 -22.88 -13.29
N VAL A 4 -42.87 -23.71 -12.92
CA VAL A 4 -42.50 -24.92 -13.73
C VAL A 4 -43.32 -26.06 -13.20
N ARG A 5 -44.22 -26.60 -14.09
CA ARG A 5 -44.97 -27.83 -13.84
C ARG A 5 -44.18 -29.03 -14.35
N VAL A 6 -43.76 -29.88 -13.46
CA VAL A 6 -43.18 -31.20 -13.84
C VAL A 6 -44.23 -32.25 -13.58
N PHE A 7 -44.63 -33.00 -14.62
CA PHE A 7 -45.54 -34.13 -14.54
C PHE A 7 -44.72 -35.44 -14.64
N ARG A 8 -44.85 -36.30 -13.67
CA ARG A 8 -44.39 -37.65 -13.74
C ARG A 8 -45.56 -38.59 -13.45
N VAL A 9 -45.92 -39.42 -14.42
CA VAL A 9 -47.00 -40.41 -14.27
C VAL A 9 -46.38 -41.76 -13.95
N VAL A 10 -46.70 -42.33 -12.80
CA VAL A 10 -46.34 -43.70 -12.45
C VAL A 10 -47.58 -44.39 -11.93
N ARG A 11 -47.99 -45.45 -12.67
CA ARG A 11 -49.06 -46.43 -12.33
C ARG A 11 -50.40 -45.82 -11.83
N GLY A 12 -51.06 -44.99 -12.66
CA GLY A 12 -52.49 -44.70 -12.47
C GLY A 12 -52.88 -43.80 -11.29
N PHE A 13 -51.90 -43.30 -10.49
CA PHE A 13 -52.17 -42.37 -9.40
C PHE A 13 -51.57 -41.01 -9.70
N LYS A 14 -52.39 -39.94 -9.66
CA LYS A 14 -51.93 -38.55 -9.77
C LYS A 14 -51.46 -38.06 -8.38
N ILE A 15 -50.13 -38.01 -8.18
CA ILE A 15 -49.52 -37.43 -6.99
C ILE A 15 -49.19 -35.98 -7.31
N PHE A 16 -49.82 -35.03 -6.60
CA PHE A 16 -49.45 -33.60 -6.66
C PHE A 16 -48.30 -33.38 -5.68
N LEU A 17 -47.06 -33.29 -6.18
CA LEU A 17 -45.94 -32.79 -5.38
C LEU A 17 -45.85 -31.28 -5.53
N PHE A 18 -46.17 -30.55 -4.46
CA PHE A 18 -45.84 -29.16 -4.35
C PHE A 18 -44.34 -29.02 -4.02
N ALA A 19 -43.52 -28.84 -5.03
CA ALA A 19 -42.13 -28.44 -4.81
C ALA A 19 -42.13 -26.96 -4.42
N ARG A 20 -41.97 -26.68 -3.13
CA ARG A 20 -41.71 -25.34 -2.61
C ARG A 20 -40.33 -24.94 -3.15
N ALA A 21 -40.28 -24.01 -4.09
CA ALA A 21 -39.04 -23.45 -4.59
C ALA A 21 -38.25 -22.86 -3.38
N LEU A 22 -37.20 -23.55 -2.99
CA LEU A 22 -36.21 -23.03 -2.06
C LEU A 22 -35.62 -21.79 -2.75
N ARG A 23 -35.81 -20.62 -2.13
CA ARG A 23 -35.14 -19.40 -2.56
C ARG A 23 -33.64 -19.71 -2.54
N PRO A 24 -32.86 -19.33 -3.58
CA PRO A 24 -31.43 -19.46 -3.50
C PRO A 24 -30.98 -18.66 -2.27
N VAL A 25 -30.33 -19.35 -1.34
CA VAL A 25 -29.65 -18.72 -0.22
C VAL A 25 -28.65 -17.78 -0.88
N SER A 26 -28.84 -16.48 -0.71
CA SER A 26 -27.85 -15.47 -1.06
C SER A 26 -26.57 -15.89 -0.30
N VAL A 27 -25.63 -16.44 -1.03
CA VAL A 27 -24.28 -16.65 -0.51
C VAL A 27 -23.79 -15.25 -0.23
N ASN A 28 -23.84 -14.86 1.05
CA ASN A 28 -23.19 -13.65 1.50
C ASN A 28 -21.77 -13.74 0.96
N HIS A 29 -21.46 -12.87 -0.01
CA HIS A 29 -20.10 -12.64 -0.43
C HIS A 29 -19.36 -12.28 0.85
N CYS A 30 -18.64 -13.25 1.37
CA CYS A 30 -17.58 -13.03 2.33
C CYS A 30 -16.77 -11.88 1.72
N HIS A 31 -16.81 -10.70 2.32
CA HIS A 31 -15.93 -9.61 1.93
C HIS A 31 -14.52 -10.14 2.15
N GLU A 32 -13.95 -10.70 1.11
CA GLU A 32 -12.54 -10.96 1.03
C GLU A 32 -11.88 -9.62 1.37
N HIS A 33 -11.34 -9.49 2.57
CA HIS A 33 -10.57 -8.32 2.99
C HIS A 33 -9.35 -8.25 2.08
N ARG A 34 -9.54 -7.66 0.91
CA ARG A 34 -8.50 -7.52 -0.10
C ARG A 34 -7.42 -6.64 0.49
N ILE A 35 -6.30 -7.24 0.84
CA ILE A 35 -5.13 -6.51 1.37
C ILE A 35 -4.71 -5.48 0.33
N LEU A 36 -4.75 -4.21 0.73
CA LEU A 36 -4.42 -3.08 -0.15
C LEU A 36 -2.96 -3.18 -0.62
N PHE A 37 -2.72 -3.15 -1.94
CA PHE A 37 -1.40 -3.23 -2.58
C PHE A 37 -0.55 -4.41 -2.04
N LYS A 38 -1.15 -5.61 -1.99
CA LYS A 38 -0.54 -6.81 -1.41
C LYS A 38 0.81 -7.13 -2.05
N GLU A 39 0.85 -7.20 -3.38
CA GLU A 39 2.05 -7.59 -4.13
C GLU A 39 3.18 -6.56 -3.98
N GLU A 40 2.85 -5.27 -4.13
CA GLU A 40 3.82 -4.19 -4.00
C GLU A 40 4.38 -4.13 -2.57
N SER A 41 3.53 -4.18 -1.56
CA SER A 41 3.99 -4.16 -0.17
C SER A 41 4.79 -5.41 0.20
N TYR A 42 4.46 -6.58 -0.35
CA TYR A 42 5.23 -7.81 -0.14
C TYR A 42 6.66 -7.67 -0.67
N LYS A 43 6.83 -7.10 -1.85
CA LYS A 43 8.17 -6.84 -2.45
C LYS A 43 8.98 -5.87 -1.58
N ILE A 44 8.38 -4.75 -1.15
CA ILE A 44 9.05 -3.78 -0.27
C ILE A 44 9.51 -4.45 1.05
N VAL A 45 8.60 -5.19 1.68
CA VAL A 45 8.90 -5.90 2.94
C VAL A 45 9.99 -6.95 2.76
N GLY A 46 10.01 -7.62 1.60
CA GLY A 46 11.08 -8.54 1.22
C GLY A 46 12.45 -7.86 1.23
N CYS A 47 12.56 -6.67 0.61
CA CYS A 47 13.80 -5.87 0.64
C CYS A 47 14.20 -5.47 2.07
N CYS A 48 13.22 -5.07 2.91
CA CYS A 48 13.51 -4.73 4.30
C CYS A 48 14.12 -5.91 5.07
N PHE A 49 13.58 -7.11 4.88
CA PHE A 49 14.12 -8.31 5.53
C PHE A 49 15.48 -8.73 4.96
N GLU A 50 15.72 -8.50 3.68
CA GLU A 50 17.03 -8.75 3.07
C GLU A 50 18.11 -7.83 3.66
N VAL A 51 17.81 -6.52 3.75
CA VAL A 51 18.69 -5.54 4.40
C VAL A 51 18.91 -5.91 5.87
N TYR A 52 17.87 -6.29 6.60
CA TYR A 52 18.01 -6.71 7.99
C TYR A 52 18.85 -7.99 8.15
N ARG A 53 18.72 -8.96 7.24
CA ARG A 53 19.51 -10.19 7.24
C ARG A 53 21.00 -9.90 7.06
N GLU A 54 21.34 -8.93 6.20
CA GLU A 54 22.71 -8.54 5.91
C GLU A 54 23.34 -7.69 7.02
N LYS A 55 22.58 -6.74 7.56
CA LYS A 55 23.10 -5.72 8.48
C LYS A 55 22.74 -5.96 9.94
N GLY A 56 21.65 -6.65 10.22
CA GLY A 56 21.12 -6.77 11.58
C GLY A 56 20.55 -5.44 12.10
N CYS A 57 20.44 -5.33 13.42
CA CYS A 57 20.06 -4.10 14.12
C CYS A 57 21.31 -3.36 14.63
N GLY A 58 21.14 -2.07 14.98
CA GLY A 58 22.17 -1.26 15.68
C GLY A 58 22.85 -0.19 14.83
N PHE A 59 22.59 -0.12 13.53
CA PHE A 59 23.00 1.01 12.71
C PHE A 59 22.03 2.17 12.83
N LEU A 60 22.49 3.37 12.45
CA LEU A 60 21.64 4.55 12.36
C LEU A 60 20.76 4.53 11.11
N GLU A 61 19.64 5.22 11.15
CA GLU A 61 18.65 5.32 10.08
C GLU A 61 19.23 5.62 8.69
N PRO A 62 20.21 6.55 8.51
CA PRO A 62 20.79 6.82 7.19
C PRO A 62 21.48 5.61 6.55
N ALA A 63 22.09 4.72 7.34
CA ALA A 63 22.72 3.52 6.80
C ALA A 63 21.68 2.55 6.22
N TYR A 64 20.55 2.38 6.91
CA TYR A 64 19.47 1.55 6.40
C TYR A 64 18.82 2.18 5.17
N GLN A 65 18.73 3.51 5.11
CA GLN A 65 18.21 4.19 3.93
C GLN A 65 19.08 3.89 2.70
N GLU A 66 20.38 4.03 2.78
CA GLU A 66 21.31 3.69 1.69
C GLU A 66 21.20 2.21 1.28
N CYS A 67 21.13 1.30 2.26
CA CYS A 67 20.93 -0.13 1.98
C CYS A 67 19.61 -0.39 1.25
N MET A 68 18.52 0.26 1.65
CA MET A 68 17.22 0.14 0.99
C MET A 68 17.26 0.66 -0.45
N GLU A 69 17.93 1.78 -0.71
CA GLU A 69 18.10 2.29 -2.08
C GLU A 69 18.85 1.31 -2.98
N ILE A 70 19.90 0.67 -2.45
CA ILE A 70 20.65 -0.37 -3.18
C ILE A 70 19.73 -1.56 -3.47
N GLU A 71 19.04 -2.06 -2.45
CA GLU A 71 18.18 -3.24 -2.57
C GLU A 71 17.01 -2.99 -3.52
N PHE A 72 16.40 -1.81 -3.48
CA PHE A 72 15.33 -1.42 -4.41
C PHE A 72 15.81 -1.42 -5.87
N ARG A 73 17.04 -0.94 -6.12
CA ARG A 73 17.62 -0.98 -7.47
C ARG A 73 17.86 -2.42 -7.93
N LEU A 74 18.39 -3.27 -7.05
CA LEU A 74 18.63 -4.69 -7.36
C LEU A 74 17.35 -5.44 -7.67
N GLN A 75 16.25 -5.16 -6.95
CA GLN A 75 14.97 -5.82 -7.12
C GLN A 75 14.05 -5.13 -8.16
N GLY A 76 14.51 -4.04 -8.77
CA GLY A 76 13.74 -3.28 -9.76
C GLY A 76 12.48 -2.64 -9.18
N ILE A 77 12.49 -2.25 -7.92
CA ILE A 77 11.38 -1.55 -7.26
C ILE A 77 11.46 -0.05 -7.60
N PRO A 78 10.43 0.53 -8.21
CA PRO A 78 10.40 1.97 -8.46
C PRO A 78 10.18 2.72 -7.15
N TYR A 79 11.05 3.67 -6.85
CA TYR A 79 10.99 4.49 -5.65
C TYR A 79 11.44 5.92 -5.90
N ILE A 80 11.01 6.83 -5.05
CA ILE A 80 11.49 8.22 -4.97
C ILE A 80 11.92 8.45 -3.53
N PRO A 81 13.21 8.72 -3.25
CA PRO A 81 13.69 9.00 -1.92
C PRO A 81 13.41 10.45 -1.53
N LYS A 82 13.14 10.70 -0.25
CA LYS A 82 13.06 12.02 0.40
C LYS A 82 12.35 13.09 -0.41
N LYS A 83 11.19 12.72 -0.98
CA LYS A 83 10.41 13.68 -1.77
C LYS A 83 9.81 14.76 -0.86
N PRO A 84 10.15 16.05 -1.07
CA PRO A 84 9.52 17.14 -0.32
C PRO A 84 8.02 17.22 -0.60
N LEU A 85 7.22 17.21 0.45
CA LEU A 85 5.77 17.36 0.38
C LEU A 85 5.39 18.78 0.76
N ALA A 86 4.69 19.49 -0.13
CA ALA A 86 4.15 20.79 0.16
C ALA A 86 2.95 20.66 1.11
N LEU A 87 2.96 21.45 2.17
CA LEU A 87 1.86 21.56 3.11
C LEU A 87 1.14 22.89 2.93
N GLU A 88 -0.17 22.90 3.15
CA GLU A 88 -1.00 24.09 3.13
C GLU A 88 -1.79 24.25 4.42
N TYR A 89 -1.96 25.49 4.84
CA TYR A 89 -2.88 25.85 5.91
C TYR A 89 -3.85 26.92 5.42
N LYS A 90 -5.13 26.60 5.38
CA LYS A 90 -6.20 27.48 4.87
C LYS A 90 -5.89 28.05 3.48
N GLY A 91 -5.34 27.22 2.57
CA GLY A 91 -4.98 27.62 1.21
C GLY A 91 -3.67 28.39 1.09
N THR A 92 -2.93 28.59 2.18
CA THR A 92 -1.62 29.25 2.17
C THR A 92 -0.53 28.20 2.28
N PRO A 93 0.43 28.13 1.32
CA PRO A 93 1.57 27.21 1.41
C PRO A 93 2.43 27.48 2.63
N LEU A 94 2.81 26.42 3.33
CA LEU A 94 3.73 26.49 4.47
C LEU A 94 5.18 26.39 3.99
N ARG A 95 6.08 27.03 4.74
CA ARG A 95 7.53 26.90 4.48
C ARG A 95 8.10 25.58 4.98
N ALA A 96 7.42 24.94 5.94
CA ALA A 96 7.82 23.64 6.45
C ALA A 96 7.56 22.58 5.39
N THR A 97 8.57 21.77 5.11
CA THR A 97 8.50 20.62 4.24
C THR A 97 8.45 19.33 5.05
N TYR A 98 7.72 18.34 4.54
CA TYR A 98 7.67 17.00 5.06
C TYR A 98 8.26 16.06 4.01
N GLU A 99 9.17 15.18 4.43
CA GLU A 99 9.89 14.30 3.51
C GLU A 99 9.80 12.86 4.03
N PRO A 100 8.97 12.00 3.43
CA PRO A 100 9.02 10.57 3.73
C PRO A 100 10.31 9.98 3.20
N ASP A 101 10.83 8.93 3.84
CA ASP A 101 12.08 8.30 3.37
C ASP A 101 11.94 7.78 1.95
N PHE A 102 10.80 7.16 1.62
CA PHE A 102 10.53 6.71 0.25
C PHE A 102 9.04 6.79 -0.10
N ILE A 103 8.78 7.02 -1.40
CA ILE A 103 7.49 6.72 -2.02
C ILE A 103 7.73 5.62 -3.05
N CYS A 104 7.15 4.44 -2.81
CA CYS A 104 7.34 3.27 -3.66
C CYS A 104 6.11 3.01 -4.54
N PHE A 105 6.34 2.60 -5.81
CA PHE A 105 5.30 2.29 -6.79
C PHE A 105 4.29 3.43 -7.02
N ASP A 106 4.58 4.67 -6.61
CA ASP A 106 3.66 5.80 -6.57
C ASP A 106 2.38 5.54 -5.75
N LYS A 107 2.41 4.61 -4.83
CA LYS A 107 1.24 4.10 -4.10
C LYS A 107 1.46 3.96 -2.61
N ILE A 108 2.71 3.76 -2.18
CA ILE A 108 3.05 3.36 -0.82
C ILE A 108 4.10 4.29 -0.25
N VAL A 109 3.79 4.94 0.85
CA VAL A 109 4.77 5.64 1.67
C VAL A 109 5.56 4.63 2.49
N LEU A 110 6.87 4.73 2.52
CA LEU A 110 7.73 3.95 3.39
C LEU A 110 8.51 4.89 4.30
N GLU A 111 8.41 4.63 5.59
CA GLU A 111 9.15 5.34 6.65
C GLU A 111 10.02 4.34 7.41
N LEU A 112 11.29 4.67 7.57
CA LEU A 112 12.27 3.86 8.27
C LEU A 112 12.51 4.40 9.68
N LYS A 113 12.75 3.51 10.61
CA LYS A 113 13.19 3.84 11.97
C LYS A 113 14.28 2.85 12.40
N ALA A 114 15.17 3.34 13.25
CA ALA A 114 16.24 2.56 13.88
C ALA A 114 16.19 2.74 15.40
N VAL A 115 15.03 2.46 15.99
CA VAL A 115 14.73 2.65 17.43
C VAL A 115 14.41 1.32 18.09
N THR A 116 14.56 1.25 19.42
CA THR A 116 14.26 0.03 20.17
C THR A 116 12.79 -0.38 20.01
N GLU A 117 11.87 0.60 20.09
CA GLU A 117 10.43 0.38 19.94
C GLU A 117 9.81 1.51 19.10
N SER A 118 8.84 1.12 18.26
CA SER A 118 8.06 2.09 17.49
C SER A 118 7.06 2.80 18.40
N ALA A 119 7.07 4.13 18.39
CA ALA A 119 6.17 4.96 19.17
C ALA A 119 4.96 5.45 18.36
N ASP A 120 3.94 5.95 19.04
CA ASP A 120 2.74 6.50 18.38
C ASP A 120 3.05 7.73 17.52
N GLU A 121 4.09 8.50 17.87
CA GLU A 121 4.57 9.61 17.04
C GLU A 121 5.03 9.15 15.66
N HIS A 122 5.69 8.01 15.55
CA HIS A 122 6.12 7.44 14.26
C HIS A 122 4.92 7.04 13.40
N ARG A 123 3.88 6.45 14.03
CA ARG A 123 2.61 6.13 13.34
C ARG A 123 1.89 7.39 12.88
N ALA A 124 1.84 8.42 13.74
CA ALA A 124 1.25 9.71 13.41
C ALA A 124 2.01 10.40 12.27
N GLN A 125 3.34 10.29 12.22
CA GLN A 125 4.17 10.80 11.13
C GLN A 125 3.74 10.17 9.80
N VAL A 126 3.63 8.85 9.72
CA VAL A 126 3.17 8.16 8.51
C VAL A 126 1.74 8.57 8.13
N GLN A 127 0.82 8.70 9.10
CA GLN A 127 -0.53 9.19 8.84
C GLN A 127 -0.53 10.61 8.25
N ASN A 128 0.36 11.49 8.71
CA ASN A 128 0.50 12.84 8.16
C ASN A 128 1.03 12.80 6.72
N TYR A 129 1.98 11.92 6.40
CA TYR A 129 2.41 11.71 5.01
C TYR A 129 1.27 11.21 4.13
N LEU A 130 0.47 10.27 4.60
CA LEU A 130 -0.69 9.79 3.85
C LEU A 130 -1.72 10.90 3.61
N LYS A 131 -1.95 11.78 4.60
CA LYS A 131 -2.80 12.97 4.44
C LYS A 131 -2.23 13.95 3.42
N ALA A 132 -0.93 14.22 3.47
CA ALA A 132 -0.26 15.17 2.57
C ALA A 132 -0.17 14.65 1.13
N THR A 133 0.02 13.34 0.93
CA THR A 133 0.17 12.72 -0.40
C THR A 133 -1.13 12.22 -0.99
N GLY A 134 -2.18 12.01 -0.19
CA GLY A 134 -3.41 11.33 -0.58
C GLY A 134 -3.24 9.83 -0.87
N LEU A 135 -2.08 9.28 -0.57
CA LEU A 135 -1.83 7.85 -0.70
C LEU A 135 -2.59 7.07 0.37
N LYS A 136 -2.89 5.81 0.09
CA LYS A 136 -3.79 5.00 0.92
C LYS A 136 -3.05 4.08 1.89
N LEU A 137 -1.77 3.81 1.65
CA LEU A 137 -0.98 2.87 2.43
C LEU A 137 0.38 3.45 2.77
N GLY A 138 0.75 3.35 4.04
CA GLY A 138 2.09 3.55 4.54
C GLY A 138 2.64 2.27 5.16
N LEU A 139 3.94 2.10 5.09
CA LEU A 139 4.71 1.09 5.79
C LEU A 139 5.66 1.81 6.74
N LEU A 140 5.57 1.49 8.03
CA LEU A 140 6.54 1.88 9.03
C LEU A 140 7.44 0.69 9.31
N VAL A 141 8.75 0.85 9.08
CA VAL A 141 9.72 -0.23 9.24
C VAL A 141 10.76 0.18 10.27
N ASN A 142 10.85 -0.60 11.34
CA ASN A 142 11.83 -0.37 12.39
C ASN A 142 12.95 -1.43 12.32
N PHE A 143 14.14 -0.99 11.93
CA PHE A 143 15.35 -1.81 11.87
C PHE A 143 16.06 -1.96 13.23
N GLY A 144 15.74 -1.13 14.21
CA GLY A 144 16.33 -1.21 15.56
C GLY A 144 15.75 -2.34 16.41
N HIS A 145 14.64 -2.94 16.00
CA HIS A 145 13.99 -4.02 16.74
C HIS A 145 14.73 -5.36 16.55
N TYR A 146 14.90 -6.14 17.62
CA TYR A 146 15.47 -7.48 17.62
C TYR A 146 14.40 -8.52 17.97
N PRO A 147 14.37 -9.74 17.38
CA PRO A 147 15.40 -10.35 16.49
C PRO A 147 15.19 -10.11 15.00
N LYS A 148 14.22 -9.32 14.58
CA LYS A 148 13.90 -9.04 13.18
C LYS A 148 13.36 -7.63 13.03
N ALA A 149 13.48 -7.04 11.84
CA ALA A 149 12.83 -5.78 11.52
C ALA A 149 11.32 -5.87 11.79
N GLN A 150 10.78 -4.87 12.45
CA GLN A 150 9.34 -4.76 12.69
C GLN A 150 8.72 -3.96 11.55
N VAL A 151 7.64 -4.47 10.96
CA VAL A 151 6.92 -3.82 9.88
C VAL A 151 5.46 -3.63 10.28
N GLU A 152 5.01 -2.38 10.22
CA GLU A 152 3.63 -2.02 10.46
C GLU A 152 3.00 -1.46 9.18
N ARG A 153 1.78 -1.90 8.89
CA ARG A 153 0.98 -1.40 7.77
C ARG A 153 -0.01 -0.38 8.29
N ILE A 154 0.09 0.83 7.79
CA ILE A 154 -0.74 1.96 8.21
C ILE A 154 -1.61 2.36 7.02
N VAL A 155 -2.92 2.23 7.17
CA VAL A 155 -3.89 2.63 6.14
C VAL A 155 -4.36 4.04 6.46
N ALA A 156 -4.52 4.88 5.44
CA ALA A 156 -5.03 6.22 5.60
C ALA A 156 -6.40 6.21 6.29
N GLU A 157 -6.55 6.97 7.35
CA GLU A 157 -7.83 7.14 8.03
C GLU A 157 -8.86 7.77 7.08
N ARG A 158 -10.09 7.23 7.07
CA ARG A 158 -11.21 7.82 6.34
C ARG A 158 -11.65 9.07 7.09
N GLY A 159 -11.14 10.23 6.73
CA GLY A 159 -11.54 11.47 7.40
C GLY A 159 -11.25 12.71 6.58
N ARG A 160 -12.31 13.44 6.29
CA ARG A 160 -12.48 14.90 6.07
C ARG A 160 -11.51 15.70 5.18
N TYR A 161 -10.58 15.06 4.45
CA TYR A 161 -9.70 15.79 3.54
C TYR A 161 -9.93 15.29 2.12
N ASP A 162 -10.67 16.07 1.34
CA ASP A 162 -10.79 15.91 -0.12
C ASP A 162 -9.44 16.24 -0.77
N TYR A 163 -8.57 15.24 -0.86
CA TYR A 163 -7.35 15.35 -1.61
C TYR A 163 -7.65 15.36 -3.11
N LYS A 164 -7.12 16.35 -3.83
CA LYS A 164 -7.18 16.42 -5.30
C LYS A 164 -5.92 15.75 -5.88
N PRO A 165 -6.01 14.53 -6.44
CA PRO A 165 -4.84 13.74 -6.87
C PRO A 165 -4.10 14.25 -8.12
N GLY A 166 -4.37 15.47 -8.60
CA GLY A 166 -3.91 15.93 -9.91
C GLY A 166 -2.47 16.40 -10.02
N ILE A 167 -1.87 16.95 -8.96
CA ILE A 167 -0.54 17.58 -9.01
C ILE A 167 0.56 16.54 -8.81
N PHE A 168 0.39 15.68 -7.84
CA PHE A 168 1.37 14.65 -7.47
C PHE A 168 1.66 13.66 -8.61
N ASN A 169 0.62 13.19 -9.32
CA ASN A 169 0.76 12.25 -10.42
C ASN A 169 1.42 12.85 -11.67
N ARG A 170 1.37 14.17 -11.86
CA ARG A 170 2.01 14.84 -12.99
C ARG A 170 3.52 14.90 -12.79
N GLU A 171 3.98 15.34 -11.64
CA GLU A 171 5.41 15.44 -11.32
C GLU A 171 6.13 14.09 -11.37
N ILE A 172 5.48 13.03 -10.86
CA ILE A 172 6.02 11.67 -10.92
C ILE A 172 6.18 11.19 -12.37
N ARG A 173 5.22 11.53 -13.23
CA ARG A 173 5.30 11.18 -14.65
C ARG A 173 6.47 11.90 -15.31
N GLU A 174 6.66 13.18 -15.04
CA GLU A 174 7.75 14.00 -15.58
C GLU A 174 9.12 13.47 -15.13
N ILE A 175 9.28 13.07 -13.84
CA ILE A 175 10.51 12.46 -13.34
C ILE A 175 10.81 11.15 -14.07
N ARG A 176 9.83 10.27 -14.25
CA ARG A 176 10.00 9.01 -14.99
C ARG A 176 10.38 9.21 -16.44
N GLU A 177 9.79 10.19 -17.10
CA GLU A 177 10.12 10.53 -18.48
C GLU A 177 11.56 11.03 -18.60
N GLN A 178 12.02 11.84 -17.63
CA GLN A 178 13.41 12.32 -17.55
C GLN A 178 14.40 11.18 -17.31
N GLU A 179 14.14 10.26 -16.37
CA GLU A 179 14.99 9.10 -16.11
C GLU A 179 15.05 8.15 -17.30
N THR A 180 13.93 7.94 -17.98
CA THR A 180 13.88 7.10 -19.19
C THR A 180 14.66 7.72 -20.34
N CYS A 181 14.63 9.05 -20.46
CA CYS A 181 15.38 9.77 -21.46
C CYS A 181 16.90 9.78 -21.17
N ALA A 182 17.27 9.89 -19.89
CA ALA A 182 18.68 9.81 -19.47
C ALA A 182 19.27 8.42 -19.76
N LYS A 183 18.57 7.35 -19.38
CA LYS A 183 19.01 5.95 -19.64
C LYS A 183 19.18 5.62 -21.12
N ARG A 184 18.43 6.27 -22.03
CA ARG A 184 18.59 6.09 -23.49
C ARG A 184 19.81 6.82 -24.05
N ARG A 185 20.27 7.89 -23.41
CA ARG A 185 21.47 8.64 -23.84
C ARG A 185 22.76 7.96 -23.41
N ASP A 186 22.73 7.17 -22.34
CA ASP A 186 23.88 6.43 -21.83
C ASP A 186 24.08 5.08 -22.54
N SER A 187 23.15 4.69 -23.43
CA SER A 187 23.18 3.44 -24.21
C SER A 187 23.51 3.61 -25.70
N ASP A 188 23.72 4.84 -26.16
CA ASP A 188 24.23 5.20 -27.49
C ASP A 188 25.70 5.71 -27.39
#